data_cd78773ba53ffd621e64cbad2bdf8cf1
#
_entry.id   cd78773ba53ffd621e64cbad2bdf8cf1
#
_cell.length_a   1.000
_cell.length_b   1.000
_cell.length_c   1.000
_cell.angle_alpha   90.00
_cell.angle_beta   90.00
_cell.angle_gamma   90.00
#
_symmetry.space_group_name_H-M   'P 1'
#
loop_
_entity.id
_entity.type
_entity.pdbx_description
1 polymer ?
#
loop_
_entity_poly.entity_id
_entity_poly.type
_entity_poly.pdbx_seq_one_letter_code
_entity_poly.pdbx_strand_id
1 'polypeptide(L)'
;MTSGYPDYVLGNEAFDAELYANPFRQWTTQELLDQISSRPLLYDPGTNWNYAHTNYLLLGLALEKAAGQDMPTLLQRKVLSPLGLTATANSDT
;
A
#
# COMPACT_ATOMS: atom_id res chain seq x y z
N MET A 1 -13.61 2.08 2.43
CA MET A 1 -12.52 1.69 3.34
C MET A 1 -12.92 1.97 4.78
N THR A 2 -13.07 0.93 5.58
CA THR A 2 -13.67 1.02 6.92
C THR A 2 -12.76 0.52 8.04
N SER A 3 -11.46 0.36 7.75
CA SER A 3 -10.49 -0.17 8.71
C SER A 3 -10.17 0.75 9.88
N GLY A 4 -10.26 2.06 9.67
CA GLY A 4 -9.82 3.07 10.63
C GLY A 4 -8.32 3.37 10.61
N TYR A 5 -7.51 2.69 9.80
CA TYR A 5 -6.09 3.00 9.70
C TYR A 5 -5.86 4.41 9.16
N PRO A 6 -4.91 5.18 9.75
CA PRO A 6 -4.46 6.44 9.18
C PRO A 6 -3.75 6.21 7.84
N ASP A 7 -3.77 7.24 7.00
CA ASP A 7 -3.02 7.23 5.74
C ASP A 7 -1.54 7.54 6.00
N TYR A 8 -0.64 6.86 5.29
CA TYR A 8 0.79 7.18 5.36
C TYR A 8 1.20 8.34 4.44
N VAL A 9 0.34 8.72 3.48
CA VAL A 9 0.54 9.86 2.57
C VAL A 9 -0.29 11.05 3.02
N LEU A 10 -1.63 10.92 2.94
CA LEU A 10 -2.54 12.05 3.16
C LEU A 10 -2.46 12.56 4.61
N GLY A 11 -2.16 13.85 4.74
CA GLY A 11 -2.02 14.50 6.04
C GLY A 11 -0.73 14.15 6.79
N ASN A 12 0.28 13.64 6.08
CA ASN A 12 1.61 13.36 6.62
C ASN A 12 2.65 14.31 6.02
N GLU A 13 2.71 15.53 6.54
CA GLU A 13 3.60 16.59 6.05
C GLU A 13 5.09 16.19 6.06
N ALA A 14 5.51 15.38 7.04
CA ALA A 14 6.89 14.91 7.11
C ALA A 14 7.21 13.95 5.97
N PHE A 15 6.30 13.05 5.63
CA PHE A 15 6.42 12.14 4.49
C PHE A 15 6.43 12.91 3.16
N ASP A 16 5.52 13.88 3.02
CA ASP A 16 5.45 14.72 1.82
C ASP A 16 6.75 15.51 1.62
N ALA A 17 7.30 16.11 2.66
CA ALA A 17 8.56 16.83 2.59
C ALA A 17 9.72 15.94 2.12
N GLU A 18 9.79 14.71 2.63
CA GLU A 18 10.81 13.75 2.21
C GLU A 18 10.62 13.28 0.76
N LEU A 19 9.38 13.05 0.34
CA LEU A 19 9.03 12.69 -1.03
C LEU A 19 9.44 13.80 -2.02
N TYR A 20 9.17 15.07 -1.68
CA TYR A 20 9.59 16.20 -2.52
C TYR A 20 11.11 16.41 -2.53
N ALA A 21 11.79 16.17 -1.42
CA ALA A 21 13.24 16.30 -1.34
C ALA A 21 13.98 15.22 -2.16
N ASN A 22 13.40 14.03 -2.26
CA ASN A 22 13.98 12.92 -3.02
C ASN A 22 12.88 12.10 -3.76
N PRO A 23 12.35 12.61 -4.87
CA PRO A 23 11.22 11.98 -5.57
C PRO A 23 11.54 10.63 -6.22
N PHE A 24 12.83 10.28 -6.33
CA PHE A 24 13.27 8.99 -6.89
C PHE A 24 13.64 7.96 -5.81
N ARG A 25 13.43 8.29 -4.52
CA ARG A 25 13.64 7.33 -3.45
C ARG A 25 12.62 6.20 -3.56
N GLN A 26 13.11 4.97 -3.56
CA GLN A 26 12.27 3.79 -3.41
C GLN A 26 11.99 3.55 -1.93
N TRP A 27 10.74 3.38 -1.59
CA TRP A 27 10.26 3.09 -0.25
C TRP A 27 9.98 1.61 -0.10
N THR A 28 10.51 1.00 0.92
CA THR A 28 10.13 -0.36 1.29
C THR A 28 8.76 -0.37 1.94
N THR A 29 8.05 -1.49 1.85
CA THR A 29 6.76 -1.70 2.52
C THR A 29 6.86 -1.43 4.03
N GLN A 30 7.96 -1.84 4.67
CA GLN A 30 8.17 -1.61 6.09
C GLN A 30 8.31 -0.11 6.43
N GLU A 31 9.07 0.64 5.65
CA GLU A 31 9.20 2.10 5.83
C GLU A 31 7.85 2.81 5.71
N LEU A 32 6.98 2.37 4.78
CA LEU A 32 5.63 2.91 4.65
C LEU A 32 4.74 2.56 5.86
N LEU A 33 4.83 1.33 6.37
CA LEU A 33 4.11 0.93 7.59
C LEU A 33 4.60 1.68 8.83
N ASP A 34 5.89 1.97 8.91
CA ASP A 34 6.48 2.71 10.03
C ASP A 34 5.93 4.14 10.13
N GLN A 35 5.48 4.73 9.00
CA GLN A 35 4.81 6.04 9.00
C GLN A 35 3.51 6.05 9.82
N ILE A 36 2.88 4.91 10.01
CA ILE A 36 1.58 4.81 10.70
C ILE A 36 1.61 3.97 11.98
N SER A 37 2.67 3.21 12.23
CA SER A 37 2.73 2.20 13.29
C SER A 37 2.51 2.76 14.70
N SER A 38 2.91 4.02 14.94
CA SER A 38 2.73 4.72 16.21
C SER A 38 1.44 5.54 16.28
N ARG A 39 0.66 5.60 15.21
CA ARG A 39 -0.56 6.42 15.12
C ARG A 39 -1.78 5.61 15.51
N PRO A 40 -2.70 6.15 16.32
CA PRO A 40 -3.95 5.46 16.67
C PRO A 40 -4.86 5.32 15.45
N LEU A 41 -5.78 4.36 15.52
CA LEU A 41 -6.88 4.30 14.56
C LEU A 41 -7.70 5.59 14.63
N LEU A 42 -8.20 6.04 13.46
CA LEU A 42 -9.04 7.22 13.36
C LEU A 42 -10.44 7.00 13.93
N TYR A 43 -10.91 5.75 13.90
CA TYR A 43 -12.19 5.28 14.42
C TYR A 43 -12.17 3.74 14.54
N ASP A 44 -13.09 3.19 15.28
CA ASP A 44 -13.24 1.74 15.40
C ASP A 44 -13.58 1.09 14.06
N PRO A 45 -12.93 -0.02 13.69
CA PRO A 45 -13.18 -0.67 12.40
C PRO A 45 -14.66 -0.92 12.15
N GLY A 46 -15.11 -0.58 10.95
CA GLY A 46 -16.50 -0.74 10.52
C GLY A 46 -17.45 0.39 10.93
N THR A 47 -17.04 1.35 11.75
CA THR A 47 -17.93 2.40 12.27
C THR A 47 -17.98 3.68 11.42
N ASN A 48 -16.98 3.87 10.57
CA ASN A 48 -16.91 5.05 9.70
C ASN A 48 -16.16 4.70 8.40
N TRP A 49 -16.02 5.67 7.53
CA TRP A 49 -15.31 5.54 6.26
C TRP A 49 -14.24 6.62 6.11
N ASN A 50 -13.06 6.23 5.67
CA ASN A 50 -11.99 7.14 5.27
C ASN A 50 -11.10 6.48 4.24
N TYR A 51 -10.63 7.25 3.26
CA TYR A 51 -9.62 6.77 2.32
C TYR A 51 -8.27 6.67 3.01
N ALA A 52 -7.55 5.57 2.79
CA ALA A 52 -6.17 5.43 3.22
C ALA A 52 -5.43 4.46 2.28
N HIS A 53 -4.30 4.90 1.73
CA HIS A 53 -3.38 4.05 0.94
C HIS A 53 -2.93 2.83 1.75
N THR A 54 -2.81 2.99 3.06
CA THR A 54 -2.50 1.94 4.03
C THR A 54 -3.35 0.67 3.86
N ASN A 55 -4.64 0.81 3.52
CA ASN A 55 -5.53 -0.34 3.35
C ASN A 55 -5.05 -1.29 2.24
N TYR A 56 -4.63 -0.75 1.09
CA TYR A 56 -4.15 -1.57 -0.02
C TYR A 56 -2.74 -2.11 0.22
N LEU A 57 -1.90 -1.38 0.94
CA LEU A 57 -0.60 -1.88 1.36
C LEU A 57 -0.75 -3.14 2.24
N LEU A 58 -1.61 -3.07 3.26
CA LEU A 58 -1.90 -4.20 4.15
C LEU A 58 -2.59 -5.35 3.43
N LEU A 59 -3.50 -5.05 2.50
CA LEU A 59 -4.15 -6.07 1.68
C LEU A 59 -3.13 -6.81 0.81
N GLY A 60 -2.20 -6.08 0.20
CA GLY A 60 -1.10 -6.68 -0.58
C GLY A 60 -0.29 -7.67 0.24
N LEU A 61 0.16 -7.26 1.43
CA LEU A 61 0.90 -8.13 2.35
C LEU A 61 0.10 -9.38 2.77
N ALA A 62 -1.19 -9.23 3.03
CA ALA A 62 -2.06 -10.35 3.37
C ALA A 62 -2.18 -11.34 2.20
N LEU A 63 -2.30 -10.85 0.97
CA LEU A 63 -2.35 -11.67 -0.24
C LEU A 63 -1.04 -12.40 -0.50
N GLU A 64 0.10 -11.72 -0.36
CA GLU A 64 1.43 -12.34 -0.47
C GLU A 64 1.60 -13.48 0.52
N LYS A 65 1.23 -13.23 1.78
CA LYS A 65 1.30 -14.25 2.83
C LYS A 65 0.38 -15.43 2.54
N ALA A 66 -0.84 -15.17 2.10
CA ALA A 66 -1.82 -16.22 1.80
C ALA A 66 -1.41 -17.07 0.59
N ALA A 67 -0.80 -16.46 -0.42
CA ALA A 67 -0.41 -17.12 -1.66
C ALA A 67 1.02 -17.70 -1.64
N GLY A 68 1.86 -17.28 -0.70
CA GLY A 68 3.29 -17.63 -0.66
C GLY A 68 4.08 -17.09 -1.85
N GLN A 69 3.65 -15.98 -2.44
CA GLN A 69 4.24 -15.32 -3.60
C GLN A 69 4.17 -13.80 -3.44
N ASP A 70 5.12 -13.08 -4.05
CA ASP A 70 5.08 -11.62 -4.08
C ASP A 70 3.94 -11.08 -4.95
N MET A 71 3.54 -9.83 -4.72
CA MET A 71 2.44 -9.17 -5.46
C MET A 71 2.69 -9.07 -6.97
N PRO A 72 3.89 -8.71 -7.47
CA PRO A 72 4.16 -8.71 -8.91
C PRO A 72 3.87 -10.07 -9.56
N THR A 73 4.34 -11.15 -8.94
CA THR A 73 4.11 -12.52 -9.42
C THR A 73 2.62 -12.89 -9.37
N LEU A 74 1.91 -12.53 -8.30
CA LEU A 74 0.47 -12.77 -8.18
C LEU A 74 -0.32 -12.02 -9.25
N LEU A 75 -0.06 -10.74 -9.43
CA LEU A 75 -0.72 -9.93 -10.47
C LEU A 75 -0.43 -10.49 -11.87
N GLN A 76 0.82 -10.82 -12.15
CA GLN A 76 1.19 -11.42 -13.45
C GLN A 76 0.41 -12.70 -13.73
N ARG A 77 0.37 -13.62 -12.76
CA ARG A 77 -0.24 -14.94 -12.94
C ARG A 77 -1.77 -14.93 -12.92
N LYS A 78 -2.35 -14.12 -12.04
CA LYS A 78 -3.79 -14.15 -11.77
C LYS A 78 -4.60 -13.13 -12.57
N VAL A 79 -3.95 -12.08 -13.06
CA VAL A 79 -4.62 -10.97 -13.76
C VAL A 79 -4.02 -10.73 -15.14
N LEU A 80 -2.75 -10.35 -15.22
CA LEU A 80 -2.17 -9.86 -16.47
C LEU A 80 -2.10 -10.95 -17.55
N SER A 81 -1.57 -12.12 -17.21
CA SER A 81 -1.46 -13.23 -18.17
C SER A 81 -2.81 -13.76 -18.64
N PRO A 82 -3.79 -14.05 -17.76
CA PRO A 82 -5.11 -14.49 -18.19
C PRO A 82 -5.87 -13.50 -19.08
N LEU A 83 -5.63 -12.20 -18.89
CA LEU A 83 -6.25 -11.12 -19.69
C LEU A 83 -5.43 -10.73 -20.92
N GLY A 84 -4.26 -11.34 -21.15
CA GLY A 84 -3.40 -11.03 -22.27
C GLY A 84 -2.77 -9.63 -22.21
N LEU A 85 -2.62 -9.05 -21.01
CA LEU A 85 -2.10 -7.69 -20.81
C LEU A 85 -0.57 -7.70 -20.83
N THR A 86 0.00 -7.88 -22.02
CA THR A 86 1.46 -8.05 -22.20
C THR A 86 2.27 -6.75 -22.09
N ALA A 87 1.61 -5.59 -22.18
CA ALA A 87 2.22 -4.28 -22.06
C ALA A 87 1.96 -3.61 -20.70
N THR A 88 1.44 -4.37 -19.72
CA THR A 88 1.18 -3.90 -18.37
C THR A 88 2.07 -4.68 -17.39
N ALA A 89 2.71 -3.96 -16.49
CA ALA A 89 3.53 -4.56 -15.43
C ALA A 89 3.25 -3.86 -14.09
N ASN A 90 3.59 -4.53 -13.00
CA ASN A 90 3.66 -3.88 -11.70
C ASN A 90 4.84 -2.91 -11.69
N SER A 91 4.65 -1.73 -11.11
CA SER A 91 5.73 -0.75 -10.99
C SER A 91 6.65 -1.12 -9.82
N ASP A 92 7.95 -1.04 -10.04
CA ASP A 92 8.98 -1.23 -9.02
C ASP A 92 9.34 0.09 -8.33
N THR A 93 8.74 1.19 -8.77
CA THR A 93 9.03 2.55 -8.28
C THR A 93 7.76 3.30 -7.90
#